data_279bd1a53ac95ac913baaf522767b584
#
_entry.id   279bd1a53ac95ac913baaf522767b584
#
_cell.length_a   1.000
_cell.length_b   1.000
_cell.length_c   1.000
_cell.angle_alpha   90.00
_cell.angle_beta   90.00
_cell.angle_gamma   90.00
#
_symmetry.space_group_name_H-M   'P 1'
#
loop_
_entity.id
_entity.type
_entity.pdbx_description
1 polymer ?
#
loop_
_entity_poly.entity_id
_entity_poly.type
_entity_poly.pdbx_seq_one_letter_code
_entity_poly.pdbx_strand_id
1 'polypeptide(L)'
;MAYLLQHLLTEAAARRPQRPAVASGGSELSYSELDRQSTKVARALLRRGVAPGDRVAILVSKSATAVIGLYGALKAGACYVPLDTKAPAERLGYVVRDCAAAVIIADDSTAAQAAVLADGVPGSRGVLLPSAPEVAAQSGEPLEYHRAIETDLAYILYTSGSTGTPKGVMISHRNSLTFVEWAAAAARLTEQDRVCSPAPLHFDLSVFDVFASCRAGACMAVLPDGTATFPVSIARWMESAQISVWYSVPSVLTLLACYGGLPNFDLAHLHTVIFAGEVFPPKYLAKLMGELPSARYLNWYGPTETNVCTAFEVPADGADDATPAPIGRACANTEVFAVASDGSRVSKPGEEGELYARGPSLMQGYWGQPAKTREVLVANPFQASRDELVYRTGDLVTLDPDGNYTYIGRRDSMVKIRGYRVELGEVETALYRHPGIKEAAVLPVSDELLGSRLRAVITAVKGEGEVGGSALTRENVMDHCRQWLPGYMVPDVIDFREALPRTSTGKVDRAGLARE
;
A
#
# COMPACT_ATOMS: atom_id res chain seq x y z
N MET A 1 16.95 -5.52 21.33
CA MET A 1 15.59 -5.35 20.73
C MET A 1 15.70 -4.18 19.77
N ALA A 2 15.32 -4.37 18.52
CA ALA A 2 15.36 -3.32 17.50
C ALA A 2 14.45 -2.14 17.88
N TYR A 3 14.96 -0.93 17.81
CA TYR A 3 14.18 0.31 17.99
C TYR A 3 14.17 1.18 16.72
N LEU A 4 14.92 0.77 15.69
CA LEU A 4 14.90 1.32 14.33
C LEU A 4 14.72 0.17 13.33
N LEU A 5 14.07 0.40 12.20
CA LEU A 5 13.80 -0.64 11.20
C LEU A 5 15.09 -1.29 10.65
N GLN A 6 16.13 -0.50 10.42
CA GLN A 6 17.41 -1.03 9.94
C GLN A 6 18.10 -1.97 10.94
N HIS A 7 17.77 -1.89 12.23
CA HIS A 7 18.32 -2.82 13.23
C HIS A 7 17.81 -4.25 13.03
N LEU A 8 16.60 -4.42 12.46
CA LEU A 8 16.09 -5.74 12.11
C LEU A 8 17.05 -6.46 11.16
N LEU A 9 17.55 -5.75 10.15
CA LEU A 9 18.54 -6.30 9.20
C LEU A 9 19.87 -6.58 9.88
N THR A 10 20.40 -5.65 10.63
CA THR A 10 21.69 -5.81 11.31
C THR A 10 21.67 -6.97 12.31
N GLU A 11 20.57 -7.11 13.08
CA GLU A 11 20.38 -8.22 14.00
C GLU A 11 20.22 -9.57 13.25
N ALA A 12 19.49 -9.60 12.13
CA ALA A 12 19.34 -10.81 11.32
C ALA A 12 20.68 -11.22 10.67
N ALA A 13 21.43 -10.26 10.12
CA ALA A 13 22.74 -10.49 9.53
C ALA A 13 23.76 -11.02 10.55
N ALA A 14 23.73 -10.51 11.78
CA ALA A 14 24.59 -11.00 12.85
C ALA A 14 24.24 -12.44 13.29
N ARG A 15 22.95 -12.77 13.35
CA ARG A 15 22.49 -14.09 13.79
C ARG A 15 22.53 -15.16 12.70
N ARG A 16 22.28 -14.75 11.45
CA ARG A 16 22.06 -15.67 10.31
C ARG A 16 22.69 -15.15 9.02
N PRO A 17 24.01 -14.87 8.98
CA PRO A 17 24.67 -14.14 7.89
C PRO A 17 24.47 -14.78 6.52
N GLN A 18 24.45 -16.12 6.44
CA GLN A 18 24.41 -16.86 5.18
C GLN A 18 23.00 -17.24 4.70
N ARG A 19 21.96 -16.98 5.53
CA ARG A 19 20.60 -17.28 5.09
C ARG A 19 20.15 -16.30 4.00
N PRO A 20 19.33 -16.76 3.04
CA PRO A 20 18.70 -15.88 2.07
C PRO A 20 17.82 -14.83 2.76
N ALA A 21 18.07 -13.56 2.49
CA ALA A 21 17.22 -12.45 2.91
C ALA A 21 16.23 -12.05 1.82
N VAL A 22 16.69 -12.01 0.56
CA VAL A 22 15.88 -11.64 -0.60
C VAL A 22 16.16 -12.60 -1.74
N ALA A 23 15.10 -13.19 -2.29
CA ALA A 23 15.15 -13.96 -3.55
C ALA A 23 14.49 -13.11 -4.65
N SER A 24 15.22 -12.81 -5.72
CA SER A 24 14.76 -11.95 -6.81
C SER A 24 15.45 -12.31 -8.13
N GLY A 25 14.70 -12.42 -9.23
CA GLY A 25 15.26 -12.64 -10.57
C GLY A 25 16.09 -13.93 -10.71
N GLY A 26 15.74 -14.98 -9.97
CA GLY A 26 16.47 -16.26 -9.99
C GLY A 26 17.76 -16.28 -9.16
N SER A 27 18.06 -15.21 -8.42
CA SER A 27 19.19 -15.13 -7.50
C SER A 27 18.75 -14.89 -6.07
N GLU A 28 19.59 -15.27 -5.11
CA GLU A 28 19.36 -15.03 -3.68
C GLU A 28 20.48 -14.15 -3.11
N LEU A 29 20.07 -13.17 -2.31
CA LEU A 29 20.95 -12.29 -1.57
C LEU A 29 20.90 -12.69 -0.10
N SER A 30 22.06 -12.99 0.51
CA SER A 30 22.11 -13.34 1.92
C SER A 30 21.92 -12.12 2.83
N TYR A 31 21.61 -12.36 4.12
CA TYR A 31 21.48 -11.29 5.12
C TYR A 31 22.78 -10.48 5.27
N SER A 32 23.93 -11.14 5.32
CA SER A 32 25.23 -10.45 5.41
C SER A 32 25.50 -9.60 4.17
N GLU A 33 25.14 -10.08 2.99
CA GLU A 33 25.36 -9.33 1.76
C GLU A 33 24.40 -8.15 1.63
N LEU A 34 23.11 -8.33 2.00
CA LEU A 34 22.14 -7.24 2.06
C LEU A 34 22.58 -6.15 3.04
N ASP A 35 23.04 -6.54 4.24
CA ASP A 35 23.53 -5.61 5.25
C ASP A 35 24.75 -4.83 4.75
N ARG A 36 25.73 -5.55 4.13
CA ARG A 36 26.94 -4.95 3.55
C ARG A 36 26.62 -3.99 2.39
N GLN A 37 25.79 -4.40 1.43
CA GLN A 37 25.46 -3.57 0.26
C GLN A 37 24.65 -2.34 0.66
N SER A 38 23.66 -2.49 1.54
CA SER A 38 22.89 -1.34 2.04
C SER A 38 23.75 -0.37 2.86
N THR A 39 24.78 -0.87 3.57
CA THR A 39 25.74 -0.01 4.26
C THR A 39 26.59 0.81 3.28
N LYS A 40 27.00 0.23 2.15
CA LYS A 40 27.70 0.97 1.09
C LYS A 40 26.83 2.09 0.50
N VAL A 41 25.54 1.80 0.22
CA VAL A 41 24.58 2.82 -0.23
C VAL A 41 24.43 3.93 0.80
N ALA A 42 24.29 3.59 2.09
CA ALA A 42 24.18 4.58 3.16
C ALA A 42 25.43 5.50 3.20
N ARG A 43 26.64 4.95 3.11
CA ARG A 43 27.88 5.76 3.06
C ARG A 43 27.92 6.69 1.83
N ALA A 44 27.48 6.23 0.67
CA ALA A 44 27.40 7.06 -0.52
C ALA A 44 26.40 8.21 -0.35
N LEU A 45 25.23 7.95 0.26
CA LEU A 45 24.24 8.98 0.60
C LEU A 45 24.84 10.01 1.58
N LEU A 46 25.51 9.57 2.64
CA LEU A 46 26.17 10.46 3.62
C LEU A 46 27.26 11.32 2.97
N ARG A 47 28.07 10.75 2.06
CA ARG A 47 29.07 11.53 1.30
C ARG A 47 28.47 12.59 0.38
N ARG A 48 27.25 12.35 -0.12
CA ARG A 48 26.48 13.35 -0.86
C ARG A 48 25.79 14.36 0.06
N GLY A 49 26.05 14.29 1.37
CA GLY A 49 25.54 15.25 2.37
C GLY A 49 24.11 14.98 2.80
N VAL A 50 23.57 13.77 2.58
CA VAL A 50 22.24 13.39 3.12
C VAL A 50 22.32 13.43 4.64
N ALA A 51 21.41 14.19 5.25
CA ALA A 51 21.30 14.39 6.69
C ALA A 51 20.15 13.55 7.29
N PRO A 52 20.17 13.27 8.60
CA PRO A 52 19.03 12.66 9.28
C PRO A 52 17.73 13.42 9.01
N GLY A 53 16.67 12.67 8.68
CA GLY A 53 15.37 13.23 8.33
C GLY A 53 15.24 13.73 6.88
N ASP A 54 16.30 13.75 6.08
CA ASP A 54 16.18 13.98 4.63
C ASP A 54 15.33 12.86 3.98
N ARG A 55 14.62 13.20 2.90
CA ARG A 55 13.84 12.22 2.14
C ARG A 55 14.69 11.70 0.99
N VAL A 56 14.77 10.37 0.90
CA VAL A 56 15.41 9.65 -0.20
C VAL A 56 14.32 8.94 -0.98
N ALA A 57 14.05 9.41 -2.19
CA ALA A 57 13.08 8.78 -3.07
C ALA A 57 13.67 7.49 -3.68
N ILE A 58 12.85 6.46 -3.86
CA ILE A 58 13.27 5.18 -4.43
C ILE A 58 12.45 4.93 -5.71
N LEU A 59 13.07 5.13 -6.86
CA LEU A 59 12.50 4.88 -8.18
C LEU A 59 13.15 3.63 -8.78
N VAL A 60 12.91 2.49 -8.17
CA VAL A 60 13.45 1.19 -8.58
C VAL A 60 12.31 0.19 -8.60
N SER A 61 12.22 -0.62 -9.66
CA SER A 61 11.28 -1.75 -9.70
C SER A 61 11.58 -2.71 -8.55
N LYS A 62 10.53 -3.32 -8.00
CA LYS A 62 10.67 -4.21 -6.84
C LYS A 62 11.67 -5.33 -7.12
N SER A 63 12.76 -5.34 -6.36
CA SER A 63 13.93 -6.21 -6.58
C SER A 63 14.83 -6.18 -5.33
N ALA A 64 15.86 -7.01 -5.31
CA ALA A 64 16.92 -6.92 -4.30
C ALA A 64 17.56 -5.52 -4.27
N THR A 65 17.76 -4.87 -5.42
CA THR A 65 18.29 -3.50 -5.54
C THR A 65 17.41 -2.48 -4.81
N ALA A 66 16.09 -2.60 -4.94
CA ALA A 66 15.16 -1.71 -4.25
C ALA A 66 15.25 -1.88 -2.72
N VAL A 67 15.36 -3.11 -2.22
CA VAL A 67 15.54 -3.42 -0.79
C VAL A 67 16.86 -2.89 -0.26
N ILE A 68 17.96 -3.05 -1.03
CA ILE A 68 19.28 -2.47 -0.72
C ILE A 68 19.19 -0.95 -0.59
N GLY A 69 18.50 -0.28 -1.53
CA GLY A 69 18.29 1.16 -1.53
C GLY A 69 17.48 1.64 -0.31
N LEU A 70 16.41 0.92 0.01
CA LEU A 70 15.54 1.20 1.15
C LEU A 70 16.32 1.13 2.48
N TYR A 71 17.03 0.01 2.74
CA TYR A 71 17.84 -0.12 3.95
C TYR A 71 19.02 0.86 3.94
N GLY A 72 19.58 1.18 2.77
CA GLY A 72 20.61 2.20 2.62
C GLY A 72 20.13 3.58 3.08
N ALA A 73 18.93 3.99 2.69
CA ALA A 73 18.31 5.24 3.14
C ALA A 73 18.12 5.25 4.67
N LEU A 74 17.50 4.18 5.22
CA LEU A 74 17.31 4.05 6.68
C LEU A 74 18.61 4.05 7.46
N LYS A 75 19.65 3.37 6.98
CA LYS A 75 20.98 3.36 7.60
C LYS A 75 21.66 4.73 7.57
N ALA A 76 21.38 5.55 6.56
CA ALA A 76 21.86 6.93 6.50
C ALA A 76 21.07 7.88 7.45
N GLY A 77 20.06 7.38 8.15
CA GLY A 77 19.15 8.18 8.99
C GLY A 77 18.12 8.96 8.18
N ALA A 78 17.94 8.63 6.91
CA ALA A 78 16.98 9.28 6.02
C ALA A 78 15.64 8.54 6.01
N CYS A 79 14.58 9.30 5.68
CA CYS A 79 13.25 8.79 5.43
C CYS A 79 13.14 8.32 3.98
N TYR A 80 12.78 7.06 3.69
CA TYR A 80 12.59 6.63 2.31
C TYR A 80 11.19 6.95 1.80
N VAL A 81 11.09 7.26 0.50
CA VAL A 81 9.85 7.56 -0.21
C VAL A 81 9.79 6.69 -1.46
N PRO A 82 9.08 5.55 -1.42
CA PRO A 82 9.01 4.68 -2.58
C PRO A 82 8.07 5.26 -3.63
N LEU A 83 8.51 5.23 -4.88
CA LEU A 83 7.79 5.75 -6.04
C LEU A 83 7.25 4.60 -6.89
N ASP A 84 6.07 4.80 -7.47
CA ASP A 84 5.50 3.88 -8.45
C ASP A 84 6.20 4.06 -9.81
N THR A 85 7.06 3.14 -10.21
CA THR A 85 7.79 3.20 -11.49
C THR A 85 6.89 3.19 -12.73
N LYS A 86 5.61 2.85 -12.56
CA LYS A 86 4.59 2.82 -13.63
C LYS A 86 3.69 4.07 -13.62
N ALA A 87 3.86 4.95 -12.63
CA ALA A 87 3.08 6.18 -12.55
C ALA A 87 3.52 7.20 -13.61
N PRO A 88 2.58 8.07 -14.04
CA PRO A 88 2.91 9.16 -14.95
C PRO A 88 4.01 10.09 -14.40
N ALA A 89 4.83 10.65 -15.30
CA ALA A 89 5.94 11.53 -14.92
C ALA A 89 5.49 12.75 -14.09
N GLU A 90 4.33 13.32 -14.41
CA GLU A 90 3.74 14.43 -13.65
C GLU A 90 3.46 14.07 -12.20
N ARG A 91 2.92 12.85 -11.95
CA ARG A 91 2.66 12.35 -10.59
C ARG A 91 3.98 12.13 -9.84
N LEU A 92 4.96 11.52 -10.48
CA LEU A 92 6.29 11.33 -9.90
C LEU A 92 6.95 12.68 -9.58
N GLY A 93 6.88 13.62 -10.52
CA GLY A 93 7.38 14.99 -10.34
C GLY A 93 6.70 15.71 -9.16
N TYR A 94 5.39 15.54 -9.01
CA TYR A 94 4.69 16.07 -7.84
C TYR A 94 5.26 15.48 -6.53
N VAL A 95 5.35 14.15 -6.43
CA VAL A 95 5.78 13.48 -5.19
C VAL A 95 7.20 13.89 -4.79
N VAL A 96 8.16 13.90 -5.73
CA VAL A 96 9.56 14.23 -5.41
C VAL A 96 9.75 15.69 -5.03
N ARG A 97 8.96 16.61 -5.60
CA ARG A 97 8.95 18.03 -5.21
C ARG A 97 8.28 18.25 -3.86
N ASP A 98 7.11 17.64 -3.65
CA ASP A 98 6.34 17.77 -2.42
C ASP A 98 7.13 17.27 -1.20
N CYS A 99 7.78 16.11 -1.29
CA CYS A 99 8.63 15.61 -0.22
C CYS A 99 10.03 16.25 -0.19
N ALA A 100 10.36 17.13 -1.14
CA ALA A 100 11.70 17.72 -1.30
C ALA A 100 12.80 16.64 -1.25
N ALA A 101 12.74 15.68 -2.16
CA ALA A 101 13.65 14.53 -2.18
C ALA A 101 15.12 14.97 -2.33
N ALA A 102 15.94 14.69 -1.32
CA ALA A 102 17.35 15.08 -1.32
C ALA A 102 18.18 14.28 -2.34
N VAL A 103 17.85 12.98 -2.51
CA VAL A 103 18.45 12.08 -3.48
C VAL A 103 17.35 11.17 -4.03
N ILE A 104 17.47 10.79 -5.31
CA ILE A 104 16.66 9.72 -5.88
C ILE A 104 17.53 8.49 -6.10
N ILE A 105 17.23 7.38 -5.45
CA ILE A 105 17.82 6.07 -5.75
C ILE A 105 17.09 5.50 -6.96
N ALA A 106 17.85 5.08 -7.97
CA ALA A 106 17.34 4.49 -9.21
C ALA A 106 18.16 3.26 -9.61
N ASP A 107 17.67 2.49 -10.56
CA ASP A 107 18.45 1.48 -11.28
C ASP A 107 18.73 1.93 -12.72
N ASP A 108 19.42 1.10 -13.50
CA ASP A 108 19.80 1.44 -14.87
C ASP A 108 18.57 1.70 -15.76
N SER A 109 17.42 1.05 -15.48
CA SER A 109 16.20 1.21 -16.26
C SER A 109 15.46 2.51 -15.97
N THR A 110 15.60 3.06 -14.78
CA THR A 110 14.90 4.26 -14.30
C THR A 110 15.82 5.49 -14.17
N ALA A 111 17.14 5.33 -14.39
CA ALA A 111 18.15 6.37 -14.17
C ALA A 111 17.87 7.68 -14.96
N ALA A 112 17.49 7.56 -16.23
CA ALA A 112 17.20 8.72 -17.06
C ALA A 112 15.98 9.51 -16.57
N GLN A 113 14.90 8.80 -16.19
CA GLN A 113 13.72 9.40 -15.61
C GLN A 113 14.02 10.05 -14.25
N ALA A 114 14.80 9.36 -13.41
CA ALA A 114 15.22 9.87 -12.12
C ALA A 114 16.03 11.16 -12.22
N ALA A 115 16.91 11.29 -13.25
CA ALA A 115 17.69 12.50 -13.49
C ALA A 115 16.77 13.70 -13.78
N VAL A 116 15.79 13.54 -14.69
CA VAL A 116 14.81 14.58 -14.99
C VAL A 116 14.01 14.99 -13.75
N LEU A 117 13.62 14.02 -12.93
CA LEU A 117 12.88 14.28 -11.69
C LEU A 117 13.75 15.04 -10.68
N ALA A 118 15.01 14.66 -10.52
CA ALA A 118 15.95 15.28 -9.58
C ALA A 118 16.24 16.76 -9.95
N ASP A 119 16.38 17.07 -11.24
CA ASP A 119 16.57 18.44 -11.74
C ASP A 119 15.39 19.36 -11.38
N GLY A 120 14.19 18.79 -11.24
CA GLY A 120 12.97 19.50 -10.84
C GLY A 120 12.85 19.78 -9.35
N VAL A 121 13.80 19.33 -8.51
CA VAL A 121 13.75 19.48 -7.04
C VAL A 121 14.85 20.43 -6.56
N PRO A 122 14.51 21.63 -6.05
CA PRO A 122 15.50 22.55 -5.49
C PRO A 122 16.30 21.90 -4.35
N GLY A 123 17.63 21.94 -4.45
CA GLY A 123 18.53 21.37 -3.46
C GLY A 123 18.70 19.84 -3.52
N SER A 124 18.18 19.20 -4.55
CA SER A 124 18.45 17.79 -4.84
C SER A 124 19.96 17.57 -5.08
N ARG A 125 20.47 16.45 -4.56
CA ARG A 125 21.86 16.00 -4.75
C ARG A 125 21.95 14.93 -5.86
N GLY A 126 20.93 14.90 -6.73
CA GLY A 126 20.89 14.07 -7.93
C GLY A 126 20.49 12.62 -7.69
N VAL A 127 20.92 11.75 -8.58
CA VAL A 127 20.57 10.33 -8.62
C VAL A 127 21.70 9.48 -8.10
N LEU A 128 21.39 8.45 -7.29
CA LEU A 128 22.32 7.44 -6.84
C LEU A 128 21.89 6.06 -7.38
N LEU A 129 22.79 5.40 -8.08
CA LEU A 129 22.61 4.01 -8.51
C LEU A 129 23.35 3.08 -7.53
N PRO A 130 22.68 2.10 -6.90
CA PRO A 130 23.37 1.11 -6.04
C PRO A 130 24.49 0.34 -6.78
N SER A 131 24.42 0.20 -8.10
CA SER A 131 25.44 -0.39 -8.98
C SER A 131 26.64 0.53 -9.28
N ALA A 132 26.55 1.82 -8.95
CA ALA A 132 27.57 2.80 -9.34
C ALA A 132 28.94 2.55 -8.72
N PRO A 133 30.06 2.87 -9.41
CA PRO A 133 31.41 2.73 -8.89
C PRO A 133 31.64 3.46 -7.56
N GLU A 134 31.01 4.62 -7.38
CA GLU A 134 31.09 5.38 -6.12
C GLU A 134 30.47 4.64 -4.93
N VAL A 135 29.44 3.80 -5.12
CA VAL A 135 28.87 2.93 -4.10
C VAL A 135 29.77 1.71 -3.87
N ALA A 136 30.23 1.10 -4.96
CA ALA A 136 31.12 -0.05 -4.89
C ALA A 136 32.42 0.25 -4.09
N ALA A 137 32.93 1.49 -4.21
CA ALA A 137 34.13 1.97 -3.51
C ALA A 137 33.92 2.22 -2.00
N GLN A 138 32.67 2.21 -1.49
CA GLN A 138 32.41 2.41 -0.07
C GLN A 138 32.76 1.16 0.75
N SER A 139 33.12 1.37 2.04
CA SER A 139 33.24 0.28 3.00
C SER A 139 31.84 -0.31 3.29
N GLY A 140 31.79 -1.63 3.41
CA GLY A 140 30.61 -2.37 3.87
C GLY A 140 30.57 -2.58 5.39
N GLU A 141 31.54 -2.07 6.14
CA GLU A 141 31.60 -2.17 7.58
C GLU A 141 30.46 -1.40 8.26
N PRO A 142 29.98 -1.83 9.42
CA PRO A 142 28.88 -1.19 10.13
C PRO A 142 29.06 0.31 10.28
N LEU A 143 27.94 1.03 10.26
CA LEU A 143 27.86 2.46 10.58
C LEU A 143 27.53 2.65 12.06
N GLU A 144 28.03 3.73 12.64
CA GLU A 144 27.56 4.21 13.92
C GLU A 144 26.25 5.00 13.71
N TYR A 145 25.18 4.62 14.43
CA TYR A 145 23.85 5.26 14.32
C TYR A 145 23.71 6.40 15.31
N HIS A 146 24.29 7.54 15.00
CA HIS A 146 24.46 8.58 16.02
C HIS A 146 23.27 9.48 16.28
N ARG A 147 22.20 9.50 15.44
CA ARG A 147 21.21 10.56 15.53
C ARG A 147 19.75 10.16 15.20
N ALA A 148 19.47 8.93 14.84
CA ALA A 148 18.11 8.50 14.59
C ALA A 148 17.48 7.95 15.87
N ILE A 149 16.23 8.33 16.13
CA ILE A 149 15.42 7.83 17.23
C ILE A 149 14.13 7.19 16.69
N GLU A 150 13.43 6.46 17.52
CA GLU A 150 12.25 5.71 17.12
C GLU A 150 11.07 6.58 16.62
N THR A 151 11.06 7.85 16.98
CA THR A 151 10.06 8.83 16.53
C THR A 151 10.42 9.53 15.23
N ASP A 152 11.64 9.36 14.74
CA ASP A 152 12.02 9.86 13.42
C ASP A 152 11.24 9.15 12.32
N LEU A 153 11.00 9.85 11.21
CA LEU A 153 10.32 9.28 10.06
C LEU A 153 11.15 8.18 9.43
N ALA A 154 10.56 7.02 9.29
CA ALA A 154 11.13 5.91 8.55
C ALA A 154 10.77 5.98 7.07
N TYR A 155 9.51 6.30 6.77
CA TYR A 155 9.04 6.42 5.40
C TYR A 155 7.82 7.33 5.27
N ILE A 156 7.59 7.78 4.03
CA ILE A 156 6.36 8.46 3.61
C ILE A 156 5.75 7.68 2.46
N LEU A 157 4.51 7.20 2.63
CA LEU A 157 3.76 6.54 1.56
C LEU A 157 2.73 7.51 0.98
N TYR A 158 2.78 7.73 -0.33
CA TYR A 158 1.84 8.61 -1.01
C TYR A 158 0.59 7.84 -1.43
N THR A 159 -0.56 8.30 -0.93
CA THR A 159 -1.89 7.77 -1.27
C THR A 159 -2.69 8.81 -2.05
N SER A 160 -3.79 8.38 -2.68
CA SER A 160 -4.73 9.29 -3.36
C SER A 160 -5.31 10.31 -2.38
N GLY A 161 -5.59 11.50 -2.86
CA GLY A 161 -6.12 12.60 -2.07
C GLY A 161 -7.44 13.15 -2.62
N SER A 162 -8.38 13.44 -1.75
CA SER A 162 -9.72 13.94 -2.09
C SER A 162 -9.73 15.26 -2.88
N THR A 163 -8.63 15.99 -2.85
CA THR A 163 -8.45 17.27 -3.60
C THR A 163 -7.77 17.09 -4.95
N GLY A 164 -7.62 15.87 -5.46
CA GLY A 164 -6.97 15.58 -6.74
C GLY A 164 -5.44 15.58 -6.70
N THR A 165 -4.83 15.71 -5.53
CA THR A 165 -3.37 15.62 -5.34
C THR A 165 -3.03 14.56 -4.30
N PRO A 166 -1.99 13.75 -4.54
CA PRO A 166 -1.55 12.74 -3.59
C PRO A 166 -1.18 13.34 -2.24
N LYS A 167 -1.39 12.57 -1.17
CA LYS A 167 -1.01 12.95 0.20
C LYS A 167 0.01 11.95 0.76
N GLY A 168 1.08 12.45 1.38
CA GLY A 168 2.13 11.63 1.97
C GLY A 168 1.80 11.27 3.42
N VAL A 169 1.60 9.98 3.71
CA VAL A 169 1.38 9.46 5.06
C VAL A 169 2.72 9.29 5.76
N MET A 170 2.96 10.03 6.84
CA MET A 170 4.22 10.03 7.60
C MET A 170 4.24 8.92 8.65
N ILE A 171 5.16 7.98 8.50
CA ILE A 171 5.32 6.84 9.41
C ILE A 171 6.71 6.85 10.04
N SER A 172 6.74 6.84 11.37
CA SER A 172 7.99 6.74 12.14
C SER A 172 8.47 5.29 12.27
N HIS A 173 9.71 5.12 12.74
CA HIS A 173 10.23 3.80 13.09
C HIS A 173 9.35 3.10 14.13
N ARG A 174 8.88 3.83 15.16
CA ARG A 174 7.99 3.30 16.21
C ARG A 174 6.67 2.80 15.62
N ASN A 175 6.03 3.61 14.76
CA ASN A 175 4.77 3.22 14.14
C ASN A 175 4.91 1.91 13.37
N SER A 176 5.94 1.84 12.52
CA SER A 176 6.21 0.65 11.70
C SER A 176 6.62 -0.56 12.52
N LEU A 177 7.52 -0.41 13.51
CA LEU A 177 7.94 -1.52 14.38
C LEU A 177 6.78 -2.10 15.18
N THR A 178 5.83 -1.26 15.64
CA THR A 178 4.62 -1.74 16.31
C THR A 178 3.84 -2.72 15.44
N PHE A 179 3.65 -2.39 14.16
CA PHE A 179 3.03 -3.30 13.20
C PHE A 179 3.91 -4.53 12.93
N VAL A 180 5.20 -4.34 12.62
CA VAL A 180 6.12 -5.41 12.23
C VAL A 180 6.25 -6.49 13.30
N GLU A 181 6.40 -6.11 14.57
CA GLU A 181 6.50 -7.05 15.70
C GLU A 181 5.23 -7.87 15.86
N TRP A 182 4.07 -7.22 15.80
CA TRP A 182 2.79 -7.91 15.86
C TRP A 182 2.58 -8.81 14.63
N ALA A 183 2.84 -8.32 13.43
CA ALA A 183 2.58 -9.03 12.18
C ALA A 183 3.44 -10.30 12.04
N ALA A 184 4.72 -10.22 12.40
CA ALA A 184 5.60 -11.39 12.41
C ALA A 184 5.09 -12.48 13.37
N ALA A 185 4.61 -12.09 14.56
CA ALA A 185 4.06 -13.02 15.53
C ALA A 185 2.70 -13.58 15.09
N ALA A 186 1.79 -12.75 14.57
CA ALA A 186 0.46 -13.15 14.11
C ALA A 186 0.53 -14.12 12.92
N ALA A 187 1.44 -13.88 11.97
CA ALA A 187 1.71 -14.77 10.85
C ALA A 187 2.53 -16.00 11.27
N ARG A 188 3.02 -16.07 12.53
CA ARG A 188 3.93 -17.12 13.05
C ARG A 188 5.17 -17.30 12.20
N LEU A 189 5.74 -16.19 11.72
CA LEU A 189 6.92 -16.24 10.88
C LEU A 189 8.13 -16.84 11.59
N THR A 190 8.84 -17.68 10.87
CA THR A 190 10.10 -18.31 11.28
C THR A 190 11.19 -18.03 10.26
N GLU A 191 12.43 -18.36 10.59
CA GLU A 191 13.56 -18.26 9.67
C GLU A 191 13.49 -19.24 8.48
N GLN A 192 12.60 -20.25 8.55
CA GLN A 192 12.41 -21.22 7.47
C GLN A 192 11.49 -20.69 6.37
N ASP A 193 10.78 -19.60 6.65
CA ASP A 193 9.74 -19.11 5.76
C ASP A 193 10.29 -18.41 4.52
N ARG A 194 9.53 -18.54 3.45
CA ARG A 194 9.68 -17.80 2.21
C ARG A 194 8.41 -16.99 1.99
N VAL A 195 8.52 -15.70 2.32
CA VAL A 195 7.39 -14.76 2.27
C VAL A 195 7.28 -14.19 0.87
N CYS A 196 6.15 -14.42 0.21
CA CYS A 196 5.88 -13.82 -1.08
C CYS A 196 5.77 -12.30 -0.96
N SER A 197 6.38 -11.58 -1.89
CA SER A 197 6.25 -10.13 -1.99
C SER A 197 5.60 -9.73 -3.32
N PRO A 198 4.25 -9.74 -3.42
CA PRO A 198 3.52 -9.34 -4.61
C PRO A 198 3.27 -7.83 -4.65
N ALA A 199 3.08 -7.18 -3.49
CA ALA A 199 2.76 -5.76 -3.41
C ALA A 199 3.95 -4.87 -3.81
N PRO A 200 3.75 -3.77 -4.55
CA PRO A 200 4.81 -2.81 -4.85
C PRO A 200 5.25 -2.07 -3.58
N LEU A 201 6.48 -1.54 -3.55
CA LEU A 201 7.05 -0.89 -2.35
C LEU A 201 6.30 0.38 -1.91
N HIS A 202 5.60 1.06 -2.81
CA HIS A 202 4.78 2.24 -2.48
C HIS A 202 3.41 1.86 -1.87
N PHE A 203 3.15 0.57 -1.68
CA PHE A 203 1.95 0.04 -1.02
C PHE A 203 2.32 -0.52 0.37
N ASP A 204 1.52 -0.21 1.38
CA ASP A 204 1.82 -0.49 2.80
C ASP A 204 1.94 -1.98 3.15
N LEU A 205 1.33 -2.88 2.34
CA LEU A 205 1.53 -4.32 2.47
C LEU A 205 3.01 -4.71 2.37
N SER A 206 3.80 -3.97 1.58
CA SER A 206 5.24 -4.23 1.40
C SER A 206 6.04 -4.10 2.70
N VAL A 207 5.51 -3.38 3.69
CA VAL A 207 6.14 -3.24 5.01
C VAL A 207 6.24 -4.60 5.72
N PHE A 208 5.20 -5.44 5.59
CA PHE A 208 5.25 -6.83 6.05
C PHE A 208 6.30 -7.63 5.28
N ASP A 209 6.25 -7.57 3.95
CA ASP A 209 7.14 -8.36 3.10
C ASP A 209 8.61 -8.08 3.41
N VAL A 210 8.99 -6.81 3.59
CA VAL A 210 10.37 -6.39 3.82
C VAL A 210 10.77 -6.56 5.29
N PHE A 211 10.00 -5.99 6.21
CA PHE A 211 10.46 -5.86 7.60
C PHE A 211 10.03 -7.01 8.50
N ALA A 212 8.82 -7.60 8.31
CA ALA A 212 8.42 -8.74 9.13
C ALA A 212 9.20 -9.99 8.74
N SER A 213 9.50 -10.19 7.44
CA SER A 213 10.42 -11.25 6.99
C SER A 213 11.80 -11.09 7.62
N CYS A 214 12.35 -9.88 7.58
CA CYS A 214 13.66 -9.59 8.17
C CYS A 214 13.65 -9.79 9.69
N ARG A 215 12.59 -9.41 10.40
CA ARG A 215 12.40 -9.62 11.85
C ARG A 215 12.46 -11.10 12.22
N ALA A 216 11.87 -11.95 11.41
CA ALA A 216 11.87 -13.41 11.60
C ALA A 216 13.18 -14.09 11.15
N GLY A 217 13.97 -13.45 10.28
CA GLY A 217 15.09 -14.05 9.58
C GLY A 217 14.65 -14.92 8.40
N ALA A 218 13.44 -14.69 7.89
CA ALA A 218 12.84 -15.35 6.74
C ALA A 218 13.36 -14.79 5.42
N CYS A 219 13.09 -15.47 4.31
CA CYS A 219 13.43 -14.99 2.97
C CYS A 219 12.24 -14.24 2.36
N MET A 220 12.41 -12.98 1.98
CA MET A 220 11.47 -12.26 1.11
C MET A 220 11.65 -12.72 -0.33
N ALA A 221 10.64 -13.34 -0.92
CA ALA A 221 10.65 -13.79 -2.31
C ALA A 221 9.88 -12.81 -3.19
N VAL A 222 10.59 -12.10 -4.04
CA VAL A 222 10.02 -11.08 -4.94
C VAL A 222 9.30 -11.76 -6.10
N LEU A 223 7.99 -11.50 -6.23
CA LEU A 223 7.22 -11.96 -7.39
C LEU A 223 7.75 -11.28 -8.66
N PRO A 224 8.18 -12.03 -9.69
CA PRO A 224 8.74 -11.44 -10.91
C PRO A 224 7.70 -10.58 -11.65
N ASP A 225 8.15 -9.47 -12.24
CA ASP A 225 7.32 -8.63 -13.09
C ASP A 225 6.71 -9.44 -14.24
N GLY A 226 5.44 -9.16 -14.55
CA GLY A 226 4.68 -9.89 -15.57
C GLY A 226 4.07 -11.22 -15.10
N THR A 227 4.60 -11.86 -14.05
CA THR A 227 4.01 -13.10 -13.49
C THR A 227 2.62 -12.86 -12.94
N ALA A 228 2.38 -11.68 -12.33
CA ALA A 228 1.10 -11.29 -11.75
C ALA A 228 -0.05 -11.21 -12.78
N THR A 229 0.26 -11.16 -14.07
CA THR A 229 -0.74 -11.08 -15.15
C THR A 229 -1.52 -12.39 -15.35
N PHE A 230 -0.89 -13.53 -15.08
CA PHE A 230 -1.47 -14.85 -15.33
C PHE A 230 -1.50 -15.68 -14.04
N PRO A 231 -2.69 -15.99 -13.48
CA PRO A 231 -2.81 -16.73 -12.22
C PRO A 231 -2.09 -18.10 -12.21
N VAL A 232 -2.12 -18.85 -13.32
CA VAL A 232 -1.37 -20.11 -13.46
C VAL A 232 0.14 -19.89 -13.32
N SER A 233 0.66 -18.77 -13.83
CA SER A 233 2.08 -18.44 -13.70
C SER A 233 2.45 -18.10 -12.26
N ILE A 234 1.54 -17.48 -11.51
CA ILE A 234 1.72 -17.23 -10.07
C ILE A 234 1.78 -18.58 -9.33
N ALA A 235 0.84 -19.50 -9.56
CA ALA A 235 0.81 -20.79 -8.89
C ALA A 235 2.09 -21.60 -9.15
N ARG A 236 2.54 -21.65 -10.41
CA ARG A 236 3.81 -22.28 -10.79
C ARG A 236 5.02 -21.66 -10.12
N TRP A 237 5.02 -20.33 -10.01
CA TRP A 237 6.11 -19.64 -9.31
C TRP A 237 6.07 -19.90 -7.81
N MET A 238 4.89 -19.96 -7.18
CA MET A 238 4.75 -20.31 -5.76
C MET A 238 5.35 -21.68 -5.45
N GLU A 239 5.07 -22.68 -6.30
CA GLU A 239 5.67 -24.02 -6.20
C GLU A 239 7.20 -23.94 -6.34
N SER A 240 7.72 -23.36 -7.44
CA SER A 240 9.15 -23.32 -7.71
C SER A 240 9.94 -22.51 -6.70
N ALA A 241 9.35 -21.44 -6.16
CA ALA A 241 9.95 -20.60 -5.13
C ALA A 241 9.69 -21.13 -3.71
N GLN A 242 8.94 -22.23 -3.54
CA GLN A 242 8.59 -22.83 -2.25
C GLN A 242 7.98 -21.81 -1.27
N ILE A 243 7.01 -21.04 -1.73
CA ILE A 243 6.37 -20.00 -0.93
C ILE A 243 5.63 -20.62 0.25
N SER A 244 5.92 -20.15 1.46
CA SER A 244 5.30 -20.62 2.69
C SER A 244 4.26 -19.65 3.26
N VAL A 245 4.42 -18.34 2.97
CA VAL A 245 3.50 -17.30 3.41
C VAL A 245 3.16 -16.39 2.23
N TRP A 246 1.88 -16.19 2.01
CA TRP A 246 1.33 -15.29 1.00
C TRP A 246 0.59 -14.12 1.63
N TYR A 247 0.87 -12.90 1.20
CA TYR A 247 0.13 -11.70 1.61
C TYR A 247 -0.22 -10.85 0.41
N SER A 248 -1.50 -10.71 0.11
CA SER A 248 -1.97 -9.86 -0.98
C SER A 248 -3.39 -9.35 -0.76
N VAL A 249 -3.89 -8.60 -1.74
CA VAL A 249 -5.30 -8.19 -1.78
C VAL A 249 -6.21 -9.34 -2.23
N PRO A 250 -7.48 -9.37 -1.77
CA PRO A 250 -8.47 -10.38 -2.15
C PRO A 250 -8.64 -10.59 -3.65
N SER A 251 -8.59 -9.54 -4.47
CA SER A 251 -8.75 -9.66 -5.92
C SER A 251 -7.68 -10.55 -6.57
N VAL A 252 -6.44 -10.54 -6.08
CA VAL A 252 -5.38 -11.46 -6.56
C VAL A 252 -5.70 -12.91 -6.16
N LEU A 253 -6.16 -13.14 -4.92
CA LEU A 253 -6.52 -14.47 -4.41
C LEU A 253 -7.76 -15.02 -5.10
N THR A 254 -8.73 -14.17 -5.43
CA THR A 254 -9.91 -14.54 -6.25
C THR A 254 -9.48 -15.07 -7.63
N LEU A 255 -8.56 -14.35 -8.29
CA LEU A 255 -8.04 -14.81 -9.58
C LEU A 255 -7.25 -16.12 -9.45
N LEU A 256 -6.47 -16.29 -8.40
CA LEU A 256 -5.77 -17.56 -8.11
C LEU A 256 -6.75 -18.70 -7.89
N ALA A 257 -7.79 -18.52 -7.08
CA ALA A 257 -8.81 -19.54 -6.83
C ALA A 257 -9.61 -19.91 -8.08
N CYS A 258 -9.85 -18.94 -8.98
CA CYS A 258 -10.65 -19.18 -10.18
C CYS A 258 -9.82 -19.74 -11.35
N TYR A 259 -8.60 -19.26 -11.51
CA TYR A 259 -7.81 -19.47 -12.72
C TYR A 259 -6.37 -19.95 -12.45
N GLY A 260 -5.98 -20.11 -11.18
CA GLY A 260 -4.62 -20.53 -10.81
C GLY A 260 -4.34 -22.01 -11.09
N GLY A 261 -5.38 -22.85 -11.09
CA GLY A 261 -5.23 -24.30 -11.21
C GLY A 261 -4.43 -24.89 -10.04
N LEU A 262 -4.63 -24.35 -8.82
CA LEU A 262 -3.85 -24.64 -7.62
C LEU A 262 -3.70 -26.14 -7.31
N PRO A 263 -4.72 -27.01 -7.52
CA PRO A 263 -4.58 -28.45 -7.28
C PRO A 263 -3.56 -29.17 -8.18
N ASN A 264 -3.08 -28.51 -9.24
CA ASN A 264 -2.07 -29.09 -10.16
C ASN A 264 -0.63 -28.78 -9.73
N PHE A 265 -0.41 -28.07 -8.62
CA PHE A 265 0.89 -27.64 -8.12
C PHE A 265 1.12 -28.16 -6.70
N ASP A 266 2.38 -28.48 -6.38
CA ASP A 266 2.79 -28.81 -5.01
C ASP A 266 2.95 -27.53 -4.18
N LEU A 267 1.91 -27.16 -3.47
CA LEU A 267 1.87 -26.01 -2.56
C LEU A 267 1.85 -26.41 -1.08
N ALA A 268 2.34 -27.61 -0.75
CA ALA A 268 2.37 -28.12 0.62
C ALA A 268 3.18 -27.23 1.59
N HIS A 269 4.10 -26.43 1.08
CA HIS A 269 4.85 -25.45 1.86
C HIS A 269 4.02 -24.23 2.31
N LEU A 270 2.94 -23.90 1.58
CA LEU A 270 2.09 -22.75 1.88
C LEU A 270 1.21 -23.02 3.10
N HIS A 271 1.59 -22.49 4.24
CA HIS A 271 0.87 -22.69 5.50
C HIS A 271 0.12 -21.45 5.99
N THR A 272 0.33 -20.27 5.39
CA THR A 272 -0.35 -19.04 5.80
C THR A 272 -0.69 -18.17 4.59
N VAL A 273 -1.96 -17.82 4.47
CA VAL A 273 -2.50 -16.89 3.47
C VAL A 273 -3.08 -15.69 4.20
N ILE A 274 -2.54 -14.51 3.94
CA ILE A 274 -2.99 -13.25 4.53
C ILE A 274 -3.64 -12.42 3.43
N PHE A 275 -4.76 -11.81 3.73
CA PHE A 275 -5.42 -10.89 2.79
C PHE A 275 -5.86 -9.61 3.51
N ALA A 276 -5.74 -8.49 2.81
CA ALA A 276 -6.13 -7.17 3.29
C ALA A 276 -6.48 -6.22 2.14
N GLY A 277 -7.08 -5.11 2.48
CA GLY A 277 -7.28 -4.01 1.53
C GLY A 277 -8.65 -4.01 0.86
N GLU A 278 -9.34 -5.12 0.76
CA GLU A 278 -10.68 -5.26 0.15
C GLU A 278 -11.52 -6.24 0.96
N VAL A 279 -12.83 -6.23 0.74
CA VAL A 279 -13.70 -7.31 1.21
C VAL A 279 -13.47 -8.54 0.31
N PHE A 280 -13.09 -9.67 0.90
CA PHE A 280 -12.95 -10.90 0.13
C PHE A 280 -14.35 -11.50 -0.12
N PRO A 281 -14.78 -11.70 -1.38
CA PRO A 281 -16.08 -12.31 -1.65
C PRO A 281 -16.14 -13.72 -1.06
N PRO A 282 -17.15 -14.05 -0.22
CA PRO A 282 -17.17 -15.26 0.59
C PRO A 282 -17.01 -16.55 -0.23
N LYS A 283 -17.72 -16.67 -1.35
CA LYS A 283 -17.65 -17.84 -2.24
C LYS A 283 -16.24 -18.13 -2.77
N TYR A 284 -15.43 -17.09 -3.01
CA TYR A 284 -14.06 -17.29 -3.50
C TYR A 284 -13.07 -17.58 -2.38
N LEU A 285 -13.32 -17.03 -1.18
CA LEU A 285 -12.57 -17.42 0.01
C LEU A 285 -12.81 -18.89 0.33
N ALA A 286 -14.07 -19.35 0.37
CA ALA A 286 -14.42 -20.74 0.60
C ALA A 286 -13.81 -21.67 -0.48
N LYS A 287 -13.84 -21.26 -1.76
CA LYS A 287 -13.19 -22.00 -2.84
C LYS A 287 -11.69 -22.12 -2.62
N LEU A 288 -11.00 -21.02 -2.30
CA LEU A 288 -9.56 -21.02 -2.05
C LEU A 288 -9.19 -21.92 -0.86
N MET A 289 -9.97 -21.86 0.22
CA MET A 289 -9.79 -22.72 1.40
C MET A 289 -9.99 -24.20 1.07
N GLY A 290 -10.94 -24.52 0.19
CA GLY A 290 -11.13 -25.88 -0.30
C GLY A 290 -9.98 -26.42 -1.16
N GLU A 291 -9.29 -25.55 -1.91
CA GLU A 291 -8.12 -25.92 -2.73
C GLU A 291 -6.82 -25.97 -1.91
N LEU A 292 -6.70 -25.19 -0.82
CA LEU A 292 -5.53 -25.10 0.05
C LEU A 292 -5.91 -25.32 1.52
N PRO A 293 -6.45 -26.49 1.90
CA PRO A 293 -7.06 -26.73 3.21
C PRO A 293 -6.06 -26.75 4.37
N SER A 294 -4.77 -26.89 4.10
CA SER A 294 -3.72 -26.92 5.12
C SER A 294 -3.23 -25.51 5.52
N ALA A 295 -3.63 -24.49 4.80
CA ALA A 295 -3.21 -23.12 5.08
C ALA A 295 -4.12 -22.46 6.12
N ARG A 296 -3.55 -21.57 6.94
CA ARG A 296 -4.28 -20.63 7.79
C ARG A 296 -4.65 -19.41 6.95
N TYR A 297 -5.84 -18.86 7.20
CA TYR A 297 -6.34 -17.68 6.49
C TYR A 297 -6.54 -16.53 7.46
N LEU A 298 -5.87 -15.41 7.20
CA LEU A 298 -5.88 -14.23 8.06
C LEU A 298 -6.44 -13.03 7.29
N ASN A 299 -7.56 -12.49 7.76
CA ASN A 299 -8.10 -11.22 7.28
C ASN A 299 -7.49 -10.09 8.11
N TRP A 300 -6.68 -9.25 7.50
CA TRP A 300 -6.08 -8.08 8.13
C TRP A 300 -6.72 -6.81 7.59
N TYR A 301 -7.01 -5.88 8.47
CA TYR A 301 -7.62 -4.61 8.10
C TYR A 301 -6.88 -3.44 8.74
N GLY A 302 -6.72 -2.38 7.95
CA GLY A 302 -6.27 -1.07 8.37
C GLY A 302 -6.09 -0.15 7.17
N PRO A 303 -6.23 1.17 7.36
CA PRO A 303 -5.79 2.16 6.40
C PRO A 303 -4.27 2.38 6.53
N THR A 304 -3.63 2.94 5.52
CA THR A 304 -2.18 3.22 5.50
C THR A 304 -1.72 4.06 6.72
N GLU A 305 -2.60 4.87 7.25
CA GLU A 305 -2.41 5.73 8.42
C GLU A 305 -2.22 4.95 9.74
N THR A 306 -2.58 3.66 9.76
CA THR A 306 -2.39 2.77 10.93
C THR A 306 -1.63 1.51 10.56
N ASN A 307 -1.41 1.26 9.27
CA ASN A 307 -1.12 -0.04 8.69
C ASN A 307 -2.25 -1.03 9.07
N VAL A 308 -1.98 -2.19 9.65
CA VAL A 308 -3.04 -3.09 10.12
C VAL A 308 -3.41 -2.75 11.58
N CYS A 309 -4.69 -2.53 11.84
CA CYS A 309 -5.19 -2.23 13.19
C CYS A 309 -6.15 -3.28 13.74
N THR A 310 -6.78 -4.10 12.88
CA THR A 310 -7.55 -5.28 13.30
C THR A 310 -7.21 -6.52 12.50
N ALA A 311 -7.48 -7.69 13.05
CA ALA A 311 -7.23 -8.96 12.41
C ALA A 311 -8.27 -10.01 12.82
N PHE A 312 -8.55 -10.93 11.88
CA PHE A 312 -9.41 -12.09 12.08
C PHE A 312 -8.76 -13.32 11.46
N GLU A 313 -8.66 -14.40 12.21
CA GLU A 313 -8.28 -15.70 11.67
C GLU A 313 -9.54 -16.46 11.27
N VAL A 314 -9.66 -16.79 9.99
CA VAL A 314 -10.81 -17.50 9.45
C VAL A 314 -10.78 -18.94 9.99
N PRO A 315 -11.88 -19.45 10.58
CA PRO A 315 -11.91 -20.80 11.11
C PRO A 315 -11.62 -21.87 10.04
N ALA A 316 -10.91 -22.94 10.46
CA ALA A 316 -10.49 -24.02 9.54
C ALA A 316 -11.66 -24.88 9.03
N ASP A 317 -12.78 -24.91 9.73
CA ASP A 317 -14.03 -25.59 9.35
C ASP A 317 -14.78 -24.89 8.19
N GLY A 318 -14.24 -23.80 7.72
CA GLY A 318 -14.63 -23.13 6.50
C GLY A 318 -15.14 -21.72 6.71
N ALA A 319 -15.00 -20.89 5.66
CA ALA A 319 -15.72 -19.64 5.56
C ALA A 319 -17.18 -19.94 5.21
N ASP A 320 -18.09 -19.19 5.82
CA ASP A 320 -19.46 -19.11 5.32
C ASP A 320 -19.41 -18.53 3.89
N ASP A 321 -19.96 -19.24 2.91
CA ASP A 321 -19.95 -18.80 1.51
C ASP A 321 -20.93 -17.65 1.22
N ALA A 322 -21.74 -17.29 2.22
CA ALA A 322 -22.74 -16.22 2.14
C ALA A 322 -22.28 -14.91 2.85
N THR A 323 -21.46 -15.01 3.89
CA THR A 323 -21.13 -13.85 4.74
C THR A 323 -19.64 -13.48 4.65
N PRO A 324 -19.29 -12.21 4.40
CA PRO A 324 -17.90 -11.77 4.40
C PRO A 324 -17.21 -12.01 5.75
N ALA A 325 -15.96 -12.45 5.72
CA ALA A 325 -15.17 -12.60 6.93
C ALA A 325 -15.07 -11.26 7.69
N PRO A 326 -15.25 -11.24 9.01
CA PRO A 326 -15.05 -10.03 9.82
C PRO A 326 -13.66 -9.43 9.62
N ILE A 327 -13.53 -8.12 9.85
CA ILE A 327 -12.21 -7.49 9.97
C ILE A 327 -11.60 -7.75 11.37
N GLY A 328 -12.37 -8.31 12.27
CA GLY A 328 -11.92 -8.88 13.52
C GLY A 328 -11.74 -7.89 14.67
N ARG A 329 -10.73 -8.14 15.50
CA ARG A 329 -10.43 -7.42 16.73
C ARG A 329 -9.12 -6.66 16.61
N ALA A 330 -8.89 -5.74 17.55
CA ALA A 330 -7.66 -4.96 17.62
C ALA A 330 -6.40 -5.83 17.63
N CYS A 331 -5.39 -5.41 16.88
CA CYS A 331 -4.04 -5.97 16.95
C CYS A 331 -3.40 -5.68 18.33
N ALA A 332 -2.38 -6.46 18.69
CA ALA A 332 -1.64 -6.18 19.92
C ALA A 332 -1.06 -4.74 19.89
N ASN A 333 -1.08 -4.12 21.08
CA ASN A 333 -0.64 -2.72 21.26
C ASN A 333 -1.44 -1.68 20.46
N THR A 334 -2.63 -2.04 20.03
CA THR A 334 -3.58 -1.16 19.33
C THR A 334 -4.95 -1.29 20.01
N GLU A 335 -5.71 -0.23 20.06
CA GLU A 335 -7.12 -0.27 20.43
C GLU A 335 -7.95 0.28 19.28
N VAL A 336 -9.07 -0.37 19.02
CA VAL A 336 -10.10 0.14 18.12
C VAL A 336 -11.43 0.23 18.85
N PHE A 337 -12.24 1.21 18.45
CA PHE A 337 -13.61 1.35 18.94
C PHE A 337 -14.46 2.01 17.85
N ALA A 338 -15.75 1.74 17.86
CA ALA A 338 -16.68 2.37 16.93
C ALA A 338 -17.52 3.44 17.64
N VAL A 339 -17.80 4.53 16.92
CA VAL A 339 -18.60 5.67 17.37
C VAL A 339 -19.89 5.71 16.57
N ALA A 340 -21.02 5.55 17.23
CA ALA A 340 -22.33 5.60 16.63
C ALA A 340 -22.68 7.02 16.14
N SER A 341 -23.76 7.15 15.36
CA SER A 341 -24.17 8.44 14.78
C SER A 341 -24.57 9.49 15.80
N ASP A 342 -24.98 9.07 17.02
CA ASP A 342 -25.30 9.93 18.15
C ASP A 342 -24.06 10.33 18.99
N GLY A 343 -22.88 9.86 18.61
CA GLY A 343 -21.62 10.11 19.32
C GLY A 343 -21.33 9.12 20.47
N SER A 344 -22.19 8.17 20.75
CA SER A 344 -21.96 7.14 21.76
C SER A 344 -20.97 6.08 21.27
N ARG A 345 -20.35 5.35 22.22
CA ARG A 345 -19.49 4.22 21.88
C ARG A 345 -20.37 2.99 21.57
N VAL A 346 -20.15 2.37 20.42
CA VAL A 346 -20.76 1.08 20.07
C VAL A 346 -20.32 0.03 21.09
N SER A 347 -21.28 -0.67 21.68
CA SER A 347 -21.04 -1.63 22.75
C SER A 347 -21.90 -2.90 22.66
N LYS A 348 -22.93 -2.90 21.81
CA LYS A 348 -23.83 -4.04 21.64
C LYS A 348 -23.73 -4.64 20.26
N PRO A 349 -23.91 -5.96 20.13
CA PRO A 349 -23.99 -6.62 18.83
C PRO A 349 -25.07 -6.02 17.93
N GLY A 350 -24.74 -5.87 16.65
CA GLY A 350 -25.62 -5.27 15.63
C GLY A 350 -25.61 -3.74 15.59
N GLU A 351 -25.02 -3.06 16.58
CA GLU A 351 -24.85 -1.60 16.50
C GLU A 351 -23.83 -1.22 15.45
N GLU A 352 -24.12 -0.14 14.71
CA GLU A 352 -23.26 0.41 13.68
C GLU A 352 -22.52 1.66 14.16
N GLY A 353 -21.29 1.84 13.71
CA GLY A 353 -20.54 3.05 14.00
C GLY A 353 -19.33 3.23 13.09
N GLU A 354 -18.76 4.43 13.12
CA GLU A 354 -17.51 4.74 12.45
C GLU A 354 -16.34 4.22 13.29
N LEU A 355 -15.43 3.46 12.67
CA LEU A 355 -14.28 2.87 13.36
C LEU A 355 -13.20 3.93 13.63
N TYR A 356 -12.67 3.92 14.84
CA TYR A 356 -11.55 4.74 15.29
C TYR A 356 -10.43 3.82 15.78
N ALA A 357 -9.19 4.22 15.55
CA ALA A 357 -8.01 3.50 16.04
C ALA A 357 -7.12 4.40 16.88
N ARG A 358 -6.48 3.81 17.91
CA ARG A 358 -5.45 4.46 18.71
C ARG A 358 -4.32 3.49 19.03
N GLY A 359 -3.14 4.04 19.26
CA GLY A 359 -1.95 3.27 19.62
C GLY A 359 -0.70 3.77 18.92
N PRO A 360 0.44 3.15 19.20
CA PRO A 360 1.72 3.59 18.67
C PRO A 360 1.90 3.31 17.17
N SER A 361 1.01 2.56 16.51
CA SER A 361 1.02 2.35 15.05
C SER A 361 0.50 3.56 14.25
N LEU A 362 -0.19 4.52 14.89
CA LEU A 362 -0.77 5.68 14.21
C LEU A 362 0.30 6.54 13.55
N MET A 363 0.03 6.99 12.32
CA MET A 363 0.86 7.93 11.58
C MET A 363 1.15 9.20 12.37
N GLN A 364 2.19 9.91 12.00
CA GLN A 364 2.49 11.25 12.55
C GLN A 364 1.69 12.38 11.89
N GLY A 365 0.97 12.07 10.81
CA GLY A 365 0.17 13.01 10.04
C GLY A 365 0.44 12.93 8.54
N TYR A 366 -0.11 13.87 7.79
CA TYR A 366 0.15 14.02 6.36
C TYR A 366 1.24 15.05 6.12
N TRP A 367 2.23 14.69 5.30
CA TRP A 367 3.36 15.54 4.95
C TRP A 367 2.90 16.88 4.38
N GLY A 368 3.35 17.98 4.99
CA GLY A 368 3.00 19.34 4.55
C GLY A 368 1.52 19.72 4.66
N GLN A 369 0.64 18.85 5.20
CA GLN A 369 -0.81 19.07 5.21
C GLN A 369 -1.42 19.03 6.63
N PRO A 370 -1.08 19.99 7.52
CA PRO A 370 -1.53 19.97 8.90
C PRO A 370 -3.06 20.14 9.07
N ALA A 371 -3.72 20.81 8.13
CA ALA A 371 -5.18 20.94 8.15
C ALA A 371 -5.86 19.59 7.96
N LYS A 372 -5.48 18.84 6.91
CA LYS A 372 -6.00 17.47 6.67
C LYS A 372 -5.61 16.50 7.78
N THR A 373 -4.45 16.68 8.40
CA THR A 373 -4.06 15.87 9.56
C THR A 373 -5.05 16.03 10.71
N ARG A 374 -5.46 17.27 11.03
CA ARG A 374 -6.44 17.54 12.07
C ARG A 374 -7.86 17.05 11.77
N GLU A 375 -8.20 16.82 10.50
CA GLU A 375 -9.49 16.26 10.12
C GLU A 375 -9.63 14.78 10.50
N VAL A 376 -8.51 14.05 10.56
CA VAL A 376 -8.48 12.60 10.77
C VAL A 376 -7.81 12.17 12.07
N LEU A 377 -6.80 12.91 12.55
CA LEU A 377 -6.25 12.75 13.90
C LEU A 377 -6.99 13.71 14.81
N VAL A 378 -8.00 13.18 15.49
CA VAL A 378 -8.92 13.96 16.32
C VAL A 378 -8.72 13.62 17.80
N ALA A 379 -9.20 14.51 18.69
CA ALA A 379 -9.24 14.21 20.12
C ALA A 379 -10.12 12.98 20.38
N ASN A 380 -9.67 12.09 21.30
CA ASN A 380 -10.46 10.92 21.68
C ASN A 380 -11.78 11.37 22.33
N PRO A 381 -12.95 11.05 21.74
CA PRO A 381 -14.24 11.52 22.25
C PRO A 381 -14.60 10.92 23.62
N PHE A 382 -13.92 9.85 24.04
CA PHE A 382 -14.18 9.16 25.29
C PHE A 382 -13.09 9.38 26.35
N GLN A 383 -12.14 10.29 26.12
CA GLN A 383 -11.04 10.59 27.00
C GLN A 383 -10.90 12.10 27.23
N ALA A 384 -11.36 12.57 28.39
CA ALA A 384 -11.33 13.98 28.74
C ALA A 384 -10.13 14.37 29.65
N SER A 385 -9.43 13.39 30.22
CA SER A 385 -8.41 13.66 31.25
C SER A 385 -7.02 13.96 30.69
N ARG A 386 -6.81 13.77 29.40
CA ARG A 386 -5.54 14.04 28.69
C ARG A 386 -5.79 14.29 27.21
N ASP A 387 -4.86 15.02 26.59
CA ASP A 387 -4.84 15.19 25.15
C ASP A 387 -4.38 13.89 24.50
N GLU A 388 -5.32 13.12 23.99
CA GLU A 388 -5.08 11.88 23.27
C GLU A 388 -5.66 11.99 21.85
N LEU A 389 -4.82 11.76 20.85
CA LEU A 389 -5.27 11.70 19.46
C LEU A 389 -5.61 10.26 19.06
N VAL A 390 -6.70 10.15 18.32
CA VAL A 390 -7.15 8.91 17.69
C VAL A 390 -7.32 9.13 16.21
N TYR A 391 -7.09 8.08 15.42
CA TYR A 391 -7.31 8.13 13.98
C TYR A 391 -8.75 7.76 13.66
N ARG A 392 -9.43 8.64 12.98
CA ARG A 392 -10.77 8.51 12.47
C ARG A 392 -10.71 7.90 11.06
N THR A 393 -11.16 6.63 10.90
CA THR A 393 -10.93 5.89 9.65
C THR A 393 -11.84 6.31 8.50
N GLY A 394 -13.04 6.80 8.79
CA GLY A 394 -14.10 7.01 7.81
C GLY A 394 -14.83 5.71 7.42
N ASP A 395 -14.42 4.56 7.95
CA ASP A 395 -15.02 3.26 7.69
C ASP A 395 -16.15 2.97 8.68
N LEU A 396 -17.28 2.47 8.17
CA LEU A 396 -18.43 2.03 8.96
C LEU A 396 -18.34 0.54 9.24
N VAL A 397 -18.62 0.17 10.47
CA VAL A 397 -18.53 -1.22 10.94
C VAL A 397 -19.76 -1.57 11.81
N THR A 398 -20.06 -2.88 11.90
CA THR A 398 -20.93 -3.45 12.93
C THR A 398 -20.11 -4.27 13.90
N LEU A 399 -20.58 -4.38 15.15
CA LEU A 399 -20.03 -5.26 16.17
C LEU A 399 -20.82 -6.58 16.17
N ASP A 400 -20.12 -7.73 16.15
CA ASP A 400 -20.74 -9.04 16.29
C ASP A 400 -20.83 -9.49 17.79
N PRO A 401 -21.58 -10.57 18.11
CA PRO A 401 -21.66 -11.10 19.48
C PRO A 401 -20.32 -11.53 20.08
N ASP A 402 -19.36 -11.92 19.25
CA ASP A 402 -18.03 -12.37 19.65
C ASP A 402 -17.05 -11.19 19.83
N GLY A 403 -17.49 -9.96 19.58
CA GLY A 403 -16.67 -8.74 19.70
C GLY A 403 -15.75 -8.49 18.50
N ASN A 404 -16.01 -9.09 17.34
CA ASN A 404 -15.34 -8.73 16.10
C ASN A 404 -16.09 -7.60 15.42
N TYR A 405 -15.35 -6.77 14.68
CA TYR A 405 -15.93 -5.79 13.77
C TYR A 405 -16.10 -6.39 12.38
N THR A 406 -17.21 -6.08 11.74
CA THR A 406 -17.48 -6.37 10.32
C THR A 406 -17.60 -5.07 9.56
N TYR A 407 -16.87 -4.95 8.46
CA TYR A 407 -16.91 -3.77 7.58
C TYR A 407 -18.23 -3.71 6.80
N ILE A 408 -18.84 -2.53 6.77
CA ILE A 408 -20.12 -2.29 6.05
C ILE A 408 -19.94 -1.34 4.86
N GLY A 409 -19.06 -0.34 4.99
CA GLY A 409 -18.90 0.67 3.95
C GLY A 409 -18.09 1.88 4.41
N ARG A 410 -18.23 2.99 3.67
CA ARG A 410 -17.56 4.25 3.98
C ARG A 410 -18.53 5.43 4.06
N ARG A 411 -18.14 6.42 4.86
CA ARG A 411 -18.88 7.70 4.93
C ARG A 411 -18.53 8.67 3.80
N ASP A 412 -17.39 8.49 3.16
CA ASP A 412 -16.87 9.36 2.10
C ASP A 412 -16.91 8.69 0.71
N SER A 413 -16.38 9.39 -0.30
CA SER A 413 -16.32 8.92 -1.69
C SER A 413 -15.06 8.14 -2.05
N MET A 414 -14.27 7.74 -1.06
CA MET A 414 -13.11 6.89 -1.29
C MET A 414 -13.54 5.46 -1.56
N VAL A 415 -12.91 4.83 -2.53
CA VAL A 415 -13.15 3.43 -2.88
C VAL A 415 -11.84 2.66 -2.94
N LYS A 416 -11.91 1.34 -2.80
CA LYS A 416 -10.75 0.46 -3.01
C LYS A 416 -10.90 -0.25 -4.34
N ILE A 417 -9.90 -0.07 -5.22
CA ILE A 417 -9.84 -0.66 -6.56
C ILE A 417 -8.61 -1.56 -6.61
N ARG A 418 -8.82 -2.87 -6.65
CA ARG A 418 -7.72 -3.85 -6.62
C ARG A 418 -6.75 -3.60 -5.45
N GLY A 419 -7.30 -3.27 -4.28
CA GLY A 419 -6.57 -2.93 -3.06
C GLY A 419 -6.03 -1.49 -2.99
N TYR A 420 -5.94 -0.77 -4.10
CA TYR A 420 -5.51 0.62 -4.10
C TYR A 420 -6.61 1.55 -3.58
N ARG A 421 -6.22 2.45 -2.70
CA ARG A 421 -7.09 3.54 -2.24
C ARG A 421 -7.26 4.55 -3.37
N VAL A 422 -8.49 4.77 -3.82
CA VAL A 422 -8.83 5.69 -4.90
C VAL A 422 -9.86 6.70 -4.40
N GLU A 423 -9.49 7.97 -4.44
CA GLU A 423 -10.42 9.07 -4.24
C GLU A 423 -11.08 9.39 -5.58
N LEU A 424 -12.40 9.23 -5.67
CA LEU A 424 -13.13 9.47 -6.93
C LEU A 424 -12.93 10.90 -7.45
N GLY A 425 -12.79 11.88 -6.53
CA GLY A 425 -12.50 13.27 -6.88
C GLY A 425 -11.14 13.48 -7.56
N GLU A 426 -10.13 12.63 -7.32
CA GLU A 426 -8.85 12.70 -8.02
C GLU A 426 -9.02 12.28 -9.49
N VAL A 427 -9.81 11.25 -9.74
CA VAL A 427 -10.13 10.80 -11.11
C VAL A 427 -10.96 11.85 -11.84
N GLU A 428 -11.96 12.44 -11.18
CA GLU A 428 -12.77 13.54 -11.74
C GLU A 428 -11.90 14.76 -12.08
N THR A 429 -10.96 15.12 -11.20
CA THR A 429 -10.03 16.23 -11.44
C THR A 429 -9.18 15.98 -12.70
N ALA A 430 -8.73 14.75 -12.92
CA ALA A 430 -8.01 14.39 -14.14
C ALA A 430 -8.89 14.50 -15.39
N LEU A 431 -10.15 14.02 -15.30
CA LEU A 431 -11.11 14.15 -16.40
C LEU A 431 -11.40 15.60 -16.75
N TYR A 432 -11.58 16.49 -15.76
CA TYR A 432 -11.81 17.93 -15.99
C TYR A 432 -10.63 18.67 -16.65
N ARG A 433 -9.45 18.12 -16.66
CA ARG A 433 -8.31 18.69 -17.44
C ARG A 433 -8.45 18.49 -18.94
N HIS A 434 -9.35 17.60 -19.38
CA HIS A 434 -9.62 17.40 -20.80
C HIS A 434 -10.54 18.51 -21.32
N PRO A 435 -10.13 19.33 -22.33
CA PRO A 435 -10.87 20.50 -22.76
C PRO A 435 -12.26 20.18 -23.34
N GLY A 436 -12.45 18.97 -23.89
CA GLY A 436 -13.74 18.52 -24.43
C GLY A 436 -14.73 18.01 -23.37
N ILE A 437 -14.35 17.89 -22.10
CA ILE A 437 -15.23 17.41 -21.01
C ILE A 437 -15.83 18.60 -20.27
N LYS A 438 -17.15 18.67 -20.27
CA LYS A 438 -17.90 19.71 -19.55
C LYS A 438 -18.15 19.31 -18.10
N GLU A 439 -18.64 18.10 -17.87
CA GLU A 439 -18.93 17.55 -16.55
C GLU A 439 -18.52 16.08 -16.49
N ALA A 440 -18.07 15.65 -15.32
CA ALA A 440 -17.71 14.27 -15.05
C ALA A 440 -18.20 13.83 -13.66
N ALA A 441 -18.67 12.60 -13.57
CA ALA A 441 -18.93 11.90 -12.32
C ALA A 441 -18.29 10.52 -12.39
N VAL A 442 -17.52 10.15 -11.38
CA VAL A 442 -16.89 8.83 -11.27
C VAL A 442 -17.56 8.03 -10.17
N LEU A 443 -17.83 6.77 -10.46
CA LEU A 443 -18.55 5.85 -9.61
C LEU A 443 -17.82 4.51 -9.52
N PRO A 444 -17.85 3.83 -8.37
CA PRO A 444 -17.48 2.42 -8.31
C PRO A 444 -18.60 1.58 -8.92
N VAL A 445 -18.22 0.58 -9.70
CA VAL A 445 -19.13 -0.46 -10.21
C VAL A 445 -18.64 -1.79 -9.66
N SER A 446 -19.55 -2.56 -9.10
CA SER A 446 -19.25 -3.90 -8.58
C SER A 446 -18.80 -4.81 -9.72
N ASP A 447 -17.72 -5.52 -9.50
CA ASP A 447 -17.22 -6.57 -10.38
C ASP A 447 -17.05 -7.86 -9.58
N GLU A 448 -17.60 -8.93 -10.10
CA GLU A 448 -17.66 -10.19 -9.37
C GLU A 448 -16.28 -10.78 -9.04
N LEU A 449 -15.30 -10.58 -9.93
CA LEU A 449 -13.94 -11.13 -9.80
C LEU A 449 -12.95 -10.13 -9.18
N LEU A 450 -13.07 -8.87 -9.57
CA LEU A 450 -12.11 -7.82 -9.19
C LEU A 450 -12.59 -6.94 -8.03
N GLY A 451 -13.76 -7.23 -7.46
CA GLY A 451 -14.39 -6.47 -6.37
C GLY A 451 -15.03 -5.17 -6.87
N SER A 452 -14.23 -4.23 -7.35
CA SER A 452 -14.73 -2.95 -7.88
C SER A 452 -13.95 -2.47 -9.09
N ARG A 453 -14.65 -1.79 -10.00
CA ARG A 453 -14.10 -1.05 -11.15
C ARG A 453 -14.55 0.40 -11.12
N LEU A 454 -13.88 1.25 -11.89
CA LEU A 454 -14.28 2.65 -12.05
C LEU A 454 -15.10 2.85 -13.33
N ARG A 455 -16.23 3.51 -13.17
CA ARG A 455 -17.09 4.00 -14.27
C ARG A 455 -17.10 5.52 -14.24
N ALA A 456 -16.73 6.16 -15.34
CA ALA A 456 -16.86 7.60 -15.53
C ALA A 456 -18.08 7.90 -16.42
N VAL A 457 -18.96 8.77 -15.95
CA VAL A 457 -20.08 9.31 -16.72
C VAL A 457 -19.74 10.76 -17.03
N ILE A 458 -19.64 11.10 -18.33
CA ILE A 458 -19.13 12.41 -18.78
C ILE A 458 -20.11 13.08 -19.75
N THR A 459 -20.09 14.43 -19.75
CA THR A 459 -20.79 15.24 -20.75
C THR A 459 -19.78 16.05 -21.56
N ALA A 460 -19.99 16.15 -22.86
CA ALA A 460 -19.13 16.92 -23.75
C ALA A 460 -19.47 18.43 -23.74
N VAL A 461 -18.48 19.25 -24.05
CA VAL A 461 -18.70 20.68 -24.32
C VAL A 461 -19.47 20.83 -25.64
N LYS A 462 -20.59 21.55 -25.62
CA LYS A 462 -21.41 21.79 -26.83
C LYS A 462 -20.63 22.66 -27.83
N GLY A 463 -20.51 22.19 -29.06
CA GLY A 463 -19.87 22.91 -30.16
C GLY A 463 -18.40 22.60 -30.40
N GLU A 464 -17.76 21.83 -29.52
CA GLU A 464 -16.38 21.39 -29.67
C GLU A 464 -16.27 19.85 -29.70
N GLY A 465 -17.12 19.21 -30.52
CA GLY A 465 -16.97 17.78 -30.82
C GLY A 465 -15.64 17.47 -31.52
N GLU A 466 -14.86 18.51 -31.86
CA GLU A 466 -13.55 18.43 -32.49
C GLU A 466 -12.58 19.41 -31.83
N VAL A 467 -12.04 19.09 -30.66
CA VAL A 467 -10.86 19.80 -30.13
C VAL A 467 -9.64 19.21 -30.81
N GLY A 468 -9.01 19.97 -31.73
CA GLY A 468 -7.85 19.52 -32.50
C GLY A 468 -8.16 18.50 -33.59
N GLY A 469 -9.42 18.42 -34.08
CA GLY A 469 -9.81 17.54 -35.20
C GLY A 469 -10.13 16.10 -34.80
N SER A 470 -10.27 15.78 -33.50
CA SER A 470 -10.62 14.45 -33.03
C SER A 470 -11.86 14.47 -32.14
N ALA A 471 -12.85 13.61 -32.46
CA ALA A 471 -14.06 13.46 -31.67
C ALA A 471 -13.72 12.95 -30.26
N LEU A 472 -14.49 13.40 -29.23
CA LEU A 472 -14.35 12.88 -27.87
C LEU A 472 -14.78 11.40 -27.82
N THR A 473 -13.82 10.49 -27.76
CA THR A 473 -14.03 9.04 -27.75
C THR A 473 -13.61 8.46 -26.41
N ARG A 474 -14.06 7.24 -26.10
CA ARG A 474 -13.61 6.51 -24.91
C ARG A 474 -12.09 6.37 -24.87
N GLU A 475 -11.48 6.05 -26.00
CA GLU A 475 -10.05 5.86 -26.13
C GLU A 475 -9.29 7.15 -25.83
N ASN A 476 -9.70 8.29 -26.42
CA ASN A 476 -9.08 9.59 -26.19
C ASN A 476 -9.18 10.02 -24.70
N VAL A 477 -10.31 9.76 -24.05
CA VAL A 477 -10.50 10.05 -22.63
C VAL A 477 -9.62 9.15 -21.76
N MET A 478 -9.53 7.86 -22.07
CA MET A 478 -8.64 6.94 -21.37
C MET A 478 -7.16 7.32 -21.53
N ASP A 479 -6.74 7.67 -22.73
CA ASP A 479 -5.37 8.09 -23.01
C ASP A 479 -5.03 9.41 -22.31
N HIS A 480 -5.99 10.33 -22.23
CA HIS A 480 -5.84 11.53 -21.43
C HIS A 480 -5.68 11.18 -19.94
N CYS A 481 -6.54 10.31 -19.39
CA CYS A 481 -6.42 9.88 -17.99
C CYS A 481 -5.06 9.24 -17.70
N ARG A 482 -4.50 8.43 -18.61
CA ARG A 482 -3.18 7.79 -18.46
C ARG A 482 -2.02 8.77 -18.34
N GLN A 483 -2.18 10.03 -18.78
CA GLN A 483 -1.16 11.07 -18.64
C GLN A 483 -1.08 11.60 -17.19
N TRP A 484 -2.15 11.46 -16.41
CA TRP A 484 -2.27 12.06 -15.07
C TRP A 484 -2.42 11.04 -13.95
N LEU A 485 -3.01 9.88 -14.25
CA LEU A 485 -3.41 8.87 -13.28
C LEU A 485 -2.61 7.58 -13.43
N PRO A 486 -2.28 6.91 -12.33
CA PRO A 486 -1.80 5.53 -12.37
C PRO A 486 -2.85 4.62 -13.03
N GLY A 487 -2.42 3.51 -13.63
CA GLY A 487 -3.28 2.63 -14.40
C GLY A 487 -4.51 2.09 -13.63
N TYR A 488 -4.39 1.88 -12.32
CA TYR A 488 -5.50 1.41 -11.48
C TYR A 488 -6.57 2.48 -11.21
N MET A 489 -6.29 3.76 -11.49
CA MET A 489 -7.22 4.89 -11.36
C MET A 489 -7.87 5.29 -12.68
N VAL A 490 -7.42 4.75 -13.81
CA VAL A 490 -8.04 5.01 -15.11
C VAL A 490 -9.39 4.30 -15.16
N PRO A 491 -10.50 5.02 -15.48
CA PRO A 491 -11.82 4.39 -15.55
C PRO A 491 -11.86 3.22 -16.54
N ASP A 492 -12.40 2.08 -16.12
CA ASP A 492 -12.58 0.89 -16.97
C ASP A 492 -13.77 1.08 -17.93
N VAL A 493 -14.77 1.86 -17.51
CA VAL A 493 -15.99 2.16 -18.27
C VAL A 493 -16.16 3.67 -18.41
N ILE A 494 -16.44 4.14 -19.62
CA ILE A 494 -16.73 5.55 -19.90
C ILE A 494 -18.06 5.63 -20.64
N ASP A 495 -19.01 6.35 -20.06
CA ASP A 495 -20.33 6.61 -20.62
C ASP A 495 -20.48 8.09 -20.96
N PHE A 496 -20.95 8.36 -22.18
CA PHE A 496 -21.26 9.71 -22.64
C PHE A 496 -22.75 9.99 -22.42
N ARG A 497 -23.05 11.19 -21.89
CA ARG A 497 -24.43 11.66 -21.71
C ARG A 497 -24.58 13.10 -22.15
N GLU A 498 -25.80 13.50 -22.47
CA GLU A 498 -26.13 14.91 -22.77
C GLU A 498 -26.09 15.78 -21.52
N ALA A 499 -26.50 15.22 -20.38
CA ALA A 499 -26.49 15.87 -19.06
C ALA A 499 -26.33 14.84 -17.93
N LEU A 500 -25.71 15.25 -16.83
CA LEU A 500 -25.69 14.46 -15.59
C LEU A 500 -26.98 14.68 -14.80
N PRO A 501 -27.58 13.63 -14.22
CA PRO A 501 -28.74 13.77 -13.35
C PRO A 501 -28.40 14.59 -12.10
N ARG A 502 -29.35 15.35 -11.60
CA ARG A 502 -29.18 16.27 -10.48
C ARG A 502 -30.14 15.96 -9.35
N THR A 503 -29.64 16.10 -8.12
CA THR A 503 -30.48 16.12 -6.93
C THR A 503 -31.34 17.39 -6.87
N SER A 504 -32.33 17.43 -5.98
CA SER A 504 -33.12 18.63 -5.71
C SER A 504 -32.29 19.85 -5.28
N THR A 505 -31.06 19.64 -4.80
CA THR A 505 -30.12 20.69 -4.41
C THR A 505 -29.17 21.11 -5.53
N GLY A 506 -29.33 20.58 -6.76
CA GLY A 506 -28.50 20.90 -7.92
C GLY A 506 -27.16 20.15 -8.02
N LYS A 507 -26.84 19.29 -7.07
CA LYS A 507 -25.64 18.43 -7.11
C LYS A 507 -25.86 17.24 -8.05
N VAL A 508 -24.77 16.66 -8.59
CA VAL A 508 -24.86 15.42 -9.38
C VAL A 508 -25.46 14.30 -8.52
N ASP A 509 -26.50 13.65 -9.02
CA ASP A 509 -27.13 12.50 -8.36
C ASP A 509 -26.33 11.22 -8.63
N ARG A 510 -25.28 11.01 -7.84
CA ARG A 510 -24.43 9.80 -7.93
C ARG A 510 -25.20 8.54 -7.56
N ALA A 511 -26.15 8.64 -6.63
CA ALA A 511 -26.98 7.50 -6.22
C ALA A 511 -27.92 7.06 -7.35
N GLY A 512 -28.46 8.02 -8.12
CA GLY A 512 -29.21 7.75 -9.34
C GLY A 512 -28.35 7.04 -10.39
N LEU A 513 -27.15 7.59 -10.67
CA LEU A 513 -26.20 7.02 -11.64
C LEU A 513 -25.69 5.62 -11.26
N ALA A 514 -25.60 5.31 -9.99
CA ALA A 514 -25.13 3.99 -9.51
C ALA A 514 -26.22 2.90 -9.65
N ARG A 515 -27.50 3.26 -9.79
CA ARG A 515 -28.62 2.31 -9.98
C ARG A 515 -28.85 1.92 -11.43
N GLU A 516 -28.26 2.63 -12.36
CA GLU A 516 -28.31 2.39 -13.81
C GLU A 516 -27.16 1.48 -14.28
#